data_e4ef3cc637dc5f273c6813301c024db6
#
_entry.id   e4ef3cc637dc5f273c6813301c024db6
#
_cell.length_a   1.000
_cell.length_b   1.000
_cell.length_c   1.000
_cell.angle_alpha   90.00
_cell.angle_beta   90.00
_cell.angle_gamma   90.00
#
_symmetry.space_group_name_H-M   'P 1'
#
loop_
_entity.id
_entity.type
_entity.pdbx_description
1 polymer ?
#
loop_
_entity_poly.entity_id
_entity_poly.type
_entity_poly.pdbx_seq_one_letter_code
_entity_poly.pdbx_strand_id
1 'polypeptide(L)'
;GTATVELDDIAHCDLFFLVGANPASNHPRLLHKLIGLRRRGGAVVVINPLREAGLVRFAAPKMPSSLIKGGDEVATIYLQPKTGSDIAVFSAIAKAVLEKGGCAEEFIATYCSGFEAFREHLESSEWDDLLARCGLDRQDIERVADLYIQSRKAIFAWGMGMTHHRHGVDNIEWISNLALMRGMVGTQHAGLLPLRGHSNVQGIGSIGVKPVLPDEVFARIQNRFGVTLPVDKGMHTLESLERAHEGAIDAAFIMGGNLYEATPDSAWAAEALNRIG
;
A
#
# COMPACT_ATOMS: atom_id res chain seq x y z
N GLY A 1 8.89 4.03 -3.77
CA GLY A 1 7.84 4.33 -4.68
C GLY A 1 7.30 5.73 -4.50
N THR A 2 7.10 6.43 -5.58
CA THR A 2 6.52 7.76 -5.62
C THR A 2 5.04 7.63 -5.93
N ALA A 3 4.18 8.47 -5.32
CA ALA A 3 2.79 8.60 -5.73
C ALA A 3 2.72 9.21 -7.13
N THR A 4 1.75 8.78 -7.95
CA THR A 4 1.48 9.39 -9.26
C THR A 4 0.31 10.37 -9.21
N VAL A 5 -0.31 10.51 -8.05
CA VAL A 5 -1.44 11.40 -7.77
C VAL A 5 -1.22 12.15 -6.46
N GLU A 6 -1.92 13.27 -6.30
CA GLU A 6 -2.01 14.02 -5.05
C GLU A 6 -3.30 13.68 -4.28
N LEU A 7 -3.34 14.03 -2.99
CA LEU A 7 -4.55 13.77 -2.17
C LEU A 7 -5.80 14.51 -2.68
N ASP A 8 -5.63 15.62 -3.38
CA ASP A 8 -6.74 16.40 -3.91
C ASP A 8 -7.35 15.75 -5.17
N ASP A 9 -6.62 14.88 -5.87
CA ASP A 9 -7.15 14.10 -6.99
C ASP A 9 -8.32 13.20 -6.58
N ILE A 10 -8.39 12.78 -5.29
CA ILE A 10 -9.52 12.01 -4.76
C ILE A 10 -10.85 12.78 -4.89
N ALA A 11 -10.81 14.12 -4.93
CA ALA A 11 -12.01 14.93 -5.16
C ALA A 11 -12.55 14.79 -6.58
N HIS A 12 -11.79 14.25 -7.51
CA HIS A 12 -12.08 14.18 -8.94
C HIS A 12 -12.08 12.77 -9.52
N CYS A 13 -11.64 11.77 -8.75
CA CYS A 13 -11.76 10.36 -9.14
C CYS A 13 -13.20 9.84 -8.97
N ASP A 14 -13.51 8.74 -9.60
CA ASP A 14 -14.82 8.05 -9.52
C ASP A 14 -14.73 6.68 -8.86
N LEU A 15 -13.52 6.10 -8.77
CA LEU A 15 -13.26 4.84 -8.12
C LEU A 15 -11.97 4.94 -7.27
N PHE A 16 -12.01 4.36 -6.07
CA PHE A 16 -10.86 4.30 -5.19
C PHE A 16 -10.68 2.88 -4.66
N PHE A 17 -9.54 2.27 -4.96
CA PHE A 17 -9.13 1.01 -4.36
C PHE A 17 -8.33 1.30 -3.09
N LEU A 18 -8.70 0.67 -1.98
CA LEU A 18 -8.02 0.74 -0.71
C LEU A 18 -7.57 -0.66 -0.30
N VAL A 19 -6.28 -0.93 -0.38
CA VAL A 19 -5.73 -2.28 -0.29
C VAL A 19 -4.75 -2.42 0.86
N GLY A 20 -4.96 -3.39 1.74
CA GLY A 20 -4.05 -3.67 2.85
C GLY A 20 -3.74 -2.47 3.75
N ALA A 21 -4.75 -1.62 3.98
CA ALA A 21 -4.62 -0.40 4.77
C ALA A 21 -5.85 -0.16 5.64
N ASN A 22 -5.67 0.44 6.82
CA ASN A 22 -6.76 0.91 7.68
C ASN A 22 -6.59 2.41 7.98
N PRO A 23 -6.95 3.30 7.03
CA PRO A 23 -6.85 4.74 7.23
C PRO A 23 -7.75 5.27 8.36
N ALA A 24 -8.74 4.53 8.82
CA ALA A 24 -9.52 4.93 10.00
C ALA A 24 -8.64 5.03 11.24
N SER A 25 -7.62 4.18 11.36
CA SER A 25 -6.69 4.17 12.49
C SER A 25 -5.48 5.08 12.28
N ASN A 26 -4.92 5.12 11.07
CA ASN A 26 -3.60 5.75 10.83
C ASN A 26 -3.61 6.95 9.88
N HIS A 27 -4.66 7.12 9.06
CA HIS A 27 -4.81 8.25 8.14
C HIS A 27 -6.25 8.82 8.17
N PRO A 28 -6.80 9.20 9.34
CA PRO A 28 -8.24 9.51 9.49
C PRO A 28 -8.70 10.66 8.59
N ARG A 29 -7.82 11.57 8.19
CA ARG A 29 -8.15 12.65 7.25
C ARG A 29 -8.46 12.14 5.84
N LEU A 30 -7.90 10.99 5.44
CA LEU A 30 -8.23 10.35 4.16
C LEU A 30 -9.71 9.93 4.12
N LEU A 31 -10.26 9.47 5.25
CA LEU A 31 -11.67 9.05 5.32
C LEU A 31 -12.63 10.18 4.98
N HIS A 32 -12.30 11.44 5.30
CA HIS A 32 -13.12 12.58 4.89
C HIS A 32 -13.19 12.72 3.36
N LYS A 33 -12.08 12.46 2.66
CA LYS A 33 -12.04 12.50 1.19
C LYS A 33 -12.81 11.33 0.58
N LEU A 34 -12.70 10.12 1.15
CA LEU A 34 -13.45 8.94 0.71
C LEU A 34 -14.96 9.11 0.93
N ILE A 35 -15.38 9.66 2.07
CA ILE A 35 -16.80 10.01 2.30
C ILE A 35 -17.26 11.05 1.26
N GLY A 36 -16.43 12.03 0.96
CA GLY A 36 -16.71 13.00 -0.11
C GLY A 36 -16.88 12.33 -1.47
N LEU A 37 -16.01 11.39 -1.83
CA LEU A 37 -16.11 10.57 -3.04
C LEU A 37 -17.44 9.79 -3.06
N ARG A 38 -17.78 9.10 -2.00
CA ARG A 38 -19.04 8.33 -1.86
C ARG A 38 -20.28 9.22 -2.03
N ARG A 39 -20.28 10.39 -1.41
CA ARG A 39 -21.39 11.35 -1.48
C ARG A 39 -21.60 11.93 -2.89
N ARG A 40 -20.57 11.91 -3.74
CA ARG A 40 -20.66 12.30 -5.17
C ARG A 40 -21.07 11.14 -6.09
N GLY A 41 -21.35 9.96 -5.52
CA GLY A 41 -21.71 8.76 -6.30
C GLY A 41 -20.51 7.91 -6.74
N GLY A 42 -19.29 8.26 -6.33
CA GLY A 42 -18.12 7.43 -6.58
C GLY A 42 -18.08 6.17 -5.72
N ALA A 43 -17.24 5.23 -6.07
CA ALA A 43 -17.11 3.93 -5.42
C ALA A 43 -15.78 3.78 -4.67
N VAL A 44 -15.81 3.01 -3.57
CA VAL A 44 -14.62 2.61 -2.82
C VAL A 44 -14.63 1.08 -2.71
N VAL A 45 -13.61 0.44 -3.27
CA VAL A 45 -13.36 -1.00 -3.14
C VAL A 45 -12.30 -1.18 -2.06
N VAL A 46 -12.67 -1.85 -0.97
CA VAL A 46 -11.75 -2.20 0.11
C VAL A 46 -11.35 -3.66 -0.04
N ILE A 47 -10.04 -3.92 -0.04
CA ILE A 47 -9.45 -5.26 -0.05
C ILE A 47 -8.63 -5.40 1.23
N ASN A 48 -9.14 -6.13 2.21
CA ASN A 48 -8.51 -6.29 3.52
C ASN A 48 -9.02 -7.60 4.16
N PRO A 49 -8.16 -8.49 4.66
CA PRO A 49 -8.58 -9.73 5.29
C PRO A 49 -9.44 -9.53 6.54
N LEU A 50 -9.26 -8.41 7.24
CA LEU A 50 -10.08 -8.03 8.39
C LEU A 50 -11.16 -7.02 7.99
N ARG A 51 -12.38 -7.20 8.51
CA ARG A 51 -13.46 -6.24 8.33
C ARG A 51 -13.36 -5.12 9.36
N GLU A 52 -12.56 -4.12 9.04
CA GLU A 52 -12.33 -2.96 9.88
C GLU A 52 -13.58 -2.09 10.00
N ALA A 53 -14.03 -1.80 11.22
CA ALA A 53 -15.27 -1.06 11.45
C ALA A 53 -15.27 0.32 10.78
N GLY A 54 -14.14 1.04 10.84
CA GLY A 54 -14.00 2.37 10.25
C GLY A 54 -13.90 2.39 8.72
N LEU A 55 -13.71 1.23 8.06
CA LEU A 55 -13.77 1.08 6.60
C LEU A 55 -15.15 0.69 6.10
N VAL A 56 -15.98 0.15 6.98
CA VAL A 56 -17.40 -0.10 6.69
C VAL A 56 -18.19 1.19 6.88
N ARG A 57 -18.05 1.81 8.06
CA ARG A 57 -18.74 3.06 8.42
C ARG A 57 -17.84 3.93 9.28
N PHE A 58 -17.78 5.21 8.97
CA PHE A 58 -16.94 6.17 9.69
C PHE A 58 -17.73 7.43 10.06
N ALA A 59 -17.75 7.76 11.34
CA ALA A 59 -18.33 9.01 11.84
C ALA A 59 -17.30 10.14 11.75
N ALA A 60 -17.46 11.03 10.78
CA ALA A 60 -16.53 12.12 10.54
C ALA A 60 -16.81 13.29 11.49
N PRO A 61 -15.91 13.63 12.45
CA PRO A 61 -16.20 14.65 13.49
C PRO A 61 -16.51 16.04 12.94
N LYS A 62 -15.96 16.40 11.77
CA LYS A 62 -16.19 17.69 11.12
C LYS A 62 -17.46 17.73 10.24
N MET A 63 -18.22 16.65 10.21
CA MET A 63 -19.44 16.53 9.41
C MET A 63 -20.63 16.21 10.34
N PRO A 64 -21.39 17.20 10.84
CA PRO A 64 -22.49 16.98 11.79
C PRO A 64 -23.52 15.95 11.30
N SER A 65 -23.82 15.94 9.99
CA SER A 65 -24.72 14.96 9.39
C SER A 65 -24.19 13.51 9.45
N SER A 66 -22.87 13.34 9.48
CA SER A 66 -22.23 12.03 9.65
C SER A 66 -22.41 11.52 11.08
N LEU A 67 -22.23 12.41 12.08
CA LEU A 67 -22.40 12.07 13.49
C LEU A 67 -23.85 11.66 13.81
N ILE A 68 -24.84 12.43 13.35
CA ILE A 68 -26.27 12.17 13.57
C ILE A 68 -26.68 10.83 12.99
N LYS A 69 -26.11 10.42 11.84
CA LYS A 69 -26.44 9.15 11.18
C LYS A 69 -25.63 7.94 11.71
N GLY A 70 -24.81 8.13 12.72
CA GLY A 70 -23.90 7.08 13.23
C GLY A 70 -22.79 6.72 12.25
N GLY A 71 -22.38 7.66 11.39
CA GLY A 71 -21.32 7.52 10.40
C GLY A 71 -21.83 7.40 8.97
N ASP A 72 -20.95 7.68 8.01
CA ASP A 72 -21.16 7.45 6.57
C ASP A 72 -20.57 6.10 6.17
N GLU A 73 -21.18 5.46 5.18
CA GLU A 73 -20.62 4.25 4.56
C GLU A 73 -19.37 4.61 3.74
N VAL A 74 -18.28 3.88 3.95
CA VAL A 74 -17.02 4.06 3.26
C VAL A 74 -16.91 3.09 2.08
N ALA A 75 -16.89 1.79 2.36
CA ALA A 75 -16.78 0.78 1.32
C ALA A 75 -18.07 0.66 0.48
N THR A 76 -17.92 0.59 -0.84
CA THR A 76 -18.97 0.13 -1.77
C THR A 76 -18.96 -1.37 -1.89
N ILE A 77 -17.75 -1.94 -2.02
CA ILE A 77 -17.48 -3.37 -2.00
C ILE A 77 -16.37 -3.60 -0.98
N TYR A 78 -16.51 -4.64 -0.18
CA TYR A 78 -15.51 -5.05 0.80
C TYR A 78 -15.13 -6.50 0.54
N LEU A 79 -13.92 -6.73 0.03
CA LEU A 79 -13.36 -8.06 -0.19
C LEU A 79 -12.48 -8.47 1.00
N GLN A 80 -12.70 -9.67 1.50
CA GLN A 80 -11.93 -10.27 2.60
C GLN A 80 -11.15 -11.50 2.11
N PRO A 81 -10.03 -11.31 1.39
CA PRO A 81 -9.25 -12.42 0.90
C PRO A 81 -8.51 -13.14 2.03
N LYS A 82 -8.05 -14.35 1.76
CA LYS A 82 -7.09 -15.05 2.62
C LYS A 82 -5.81 -14.24 2.69
N THR A 83 -5.21 -14.15 3.88
CA THR A 83 -3.95 -13.44 4.08
C THR A 83 -2.84 -14.01 3.19
N GLY A 84 -2.13 -13.13 2.48
CA GLY A 84 -1.04 -13.50 1.58
C GLY A 84 -1.47 -13.96 0.17
N SER A 85 -2.76 -13.83 -0.16
CA SER A 85 -3.30 -14.21 -1.47
C SER A 85 -3.50 -13.03 -2.42
N ASP A 86 -2.91 -11.90 -2.14
CA ASP A 86 -3.11 -10.64 -2.87
C ASP A 86 -2.87 -10.79 -4.38
N ILE A 87 -1.81 -11.50 -4.78
CA ILE A 87 -1.53 -11.80 -6.19
C ILE A 87 -2.72 -12.50 -6.86
N ALA A 88 -3.31 -13.50 -6.20
CA ALA A 88 -4.46 -14.20 -6.75
C ALA A 88 -5.71 -13.31 -6.88
N VAL A 89 -5.91 -12.38 -5.92
CA VAL A 89 -6.99 -11.38 -6.00
C VAL A 89 -6.83 -10.49 -7.22
N PHE A 90 -5.63 -9.90 -7.40
CA PHE A 90 -5.37 -8.99 -8.52
C PHE A 90 -5.36 -9.74 -9.86
N SER A 91 -4.83 -10.97 -9.91
CA SER A 91 -4.92 -11.84 -11.09
C SER A 91 -6.36 -12.11 -11.48
N ALA A 92 -7.23 -12.43 -10.52
CA ALA A 92 -8.64 -12.70 -10.76
C ALA A 92 -9.38 -11.44 -11.27
N ILE A 93 -9.12 -10.27 -10.67
CA ILE A 93 -9.70 -8.99 -11.14
C ILE A 93 -9.20 -8.67 -12.55
N ALA A 94 -7.89 -8.81 -12.82
CA ALA A 94 -7.30 -8.53 -14.13
C ALA A 94 -7.84 -9.50 -15.20
N LYS A 95 -7.99 -10.80 -14.87
CA LYS A 95 -8.60 -11.79 -15.75
C LYS A 95 -10.05 -11.43 -16.08
N ALA A 96 -10.84 -11.05 -15.09
CA ALA A 96 -12.21 -10.62 -15.32
C ALA A 96 -12.30 -9.36 -16.21
N VAL A 97 -11.39 -8.39 -16.02
CA VAL A 97 -11.30 -7.19 -16.88
C VAL A 97 -10.93 -7.57 -18.31
N LEU A 98 -9.98 -8.49 -18.50
CA LEU A 98 -9.55 -8.97 -19.81
C LEU A 98 -10.69 -9.70 -20.53
N GLU A 99 -11.33 -10.67 -19.86
CA GLU A 99 -12.44 -11.47 -20.44
C GLU A 99 -13.64 -10.60 -20.84
N LYS A 100 -13.86 -9.49 -20.14
CA LYS A 100 -14.93 -8.52 -20.44
C LYS A 100 -14.51 -7.44 -21.47
N GLY A 101 -13.32 -7.54 -22.06
CA GLY A 101 -12.81 -6.56 -23.03
C GLY A 101 -12.59 -5.17 -22.45
N GLY A 102 -12.26 -5.09 -21.15
CA GLY A 102 -12.10 -3.83 -20.44
C GLY A 102 -10.72 -3.18 -20.58
N CYS A 103 -9.80 -3.72 -21.37
CA CYS A 103 -8.45 -3.19 -21.56
C CYS A 103 -8.45 -1.87 -22.34
N ALA A 104 -7.52 -0.97 -22.03
CA ALA A 104 -7.28 0.27 -22.74
C ALA A 104 -6.26 0.02 -23.87
N GLU A 105 -6.68 -0.64 -24.96
CA GLU A 105 -5.81 -1.16 -26.01
C GLU A 105 -4.88 -0.08 -26.61
N GLU A 106 -5.40 1.12 -26.90
CA GLU A 106 -4.61 2.22 -27.45
C GLU A 106 -3.53 2.71 -26.48
N PHE A 107 -3.86 2.80 -25.19
CA PHE A 107 -2.89 3.16 -24.15
C PHE A 107 -1.83 2.08 -24.01
N ILE A 108 -2.23 0.82 -24.00
CA ILE A 108 -1.32 -0.32 -23.86
C ILE A 108 -0.35 -0.34 -25.05
N ALA A 109 -0.83 -0.24 -26.27
CA ALA A 109 -0.01 -0.24 -27.47
C ALA A 109 1.00 0.92 -27.52
N THR A 110 0.66 2.08 -26.91
CA THR A 110 1.48 3.29 -26.97
C THR A 110 2.49 3.36 -25.83
N TYR A 111 2.09 2.94 -24.61
CA TYR A 111 2.84 3.25 -23.37
C TYR A 111 3.27 2.03 -22.57
N CYS A 112 2.83 0.81 -22.92
CA CYS A 112 3.17 -0.39 -22.20
C CYS A 112 4.06 -1.33 -23.01
N SER A 113 4.82 -2.16 -22.31
CA SER A 113 5.57 -3.27 -22.90
C SER A 113 5.25 -4.56 -22.14
N GLY A 114 5.39 -5.73 -22.81
CA GLY A 114 5.18 -7.03 -22.18
C GLY A 114 3.71 -7.40 -21.95
N PHE A 115 2.75 -6.67 -22.52
CA PHE A 115 1.32 -6.93 -22.32
C PHE A 115 0.89 -8.28 -22.88
N GLU A 116 1.47 -8.75 -23.99
CA GLU A 116 1.12 -10.05 -24.57
C GLU A 116 1.47 -11.21 -23.61
N ALA A 117 2.64 -11.17 -22.97
CA ALA A 117 3.02 -12.16 -21.96
C ALA A 117 2.10 -12.09 -20.71
N PHE A 118 1.69 -10.89 -20.32
CA PHE A 118 0.73 -10.69 -19.23
C PHE A 118 -0.66 -11.23 -19.60
N ARG A 119 -1.13 -10.98 -20.82
CA ARG A 119 -2.39 -11.54 -21.37
C ARG A 119 -2.37 -13.05 -21.36
N GLU A 120 -1.32 -13.66 -21.92
CA GLU A 120 -1.16 -15.12 -21.95
C GLU A 120 -1.16 -15.74 -20.54
N HIS A 121 -0.49 -15.09 -19.59
CA HIS A 121 -0.52 -15.50 -18.19
C HIS A 121 -1.94 -15.46 -17.60
N LEU A 122 -2.72 -14.41 -17.87
CA LEU A 122 -4.10 -14.30 -17.39
C LEU A 122 -5.02 -15.33 -18.06
N GLU A 123 -4.89 -15.55 -19.35
CA GLU A 123 -5.68 -16.52 -20.11
C GLU A 123 -5.42 -17.96 -19.64
N SER A 124 -4.16 -18.30 -19.37
CA SER A 124 -3.74 -19.62 -18.86
C SER A 124 -4.07 -19.85 -17.38
N SER A 125 -4.37 -18.81 -16.62
CA SER A 125 -4.72 -18.94 -15.20
C SER A 125 -6.13 -19.52 -15.06
N GLU A 126 -6.29 -20.59 -14.30
CA GLU A 126 -7.59 -21.21 -14.04
C GLU A 126 -8.37 -20.47 -12.96
N TRP A 127 -9.66 -20.21 -13.22
CA TRP A 127 -10.55 -19.54 -12.25
C TRP A 127 -10.62 -20.26 -10.91
N ASP A 128 -10.78 -21.58 -10.93
CA ASP A 128 -10.93 -22.36 -9.71
C ASP A 128 -9.67 -22.28 -8.83
N ASP A 129 -8.47 -22.24 -9.43
CA ASP A 129 -7.23 -22.07 -8.69
C ASP A 129 -7.14 -20.67 -8.07
N LEU A 130 -7.43 -19.62 -8.84
CA LEU A 130 -7.41 -18.24 -8.35
C LEU A 130 -8.39 -18.05 -7.19
N LEU A 131 -9.62 -18.53 -7.32
CA LEU A 131 -10.66 -18.42 -6.28
C LEU A 131 -10.31 -19.25 -5.05
N ALA A 132 -9.81 -20.48 -5.23
CA ALA A 132 -9.36 -21.31 -4.12
C ALA A 132 -8.23 -20.66 -3.32
N ARG A 133 -7.30 -19.99 -3.99
CA ARG A 133 -6.18 -19.27 -3.35
C ARG A 133 -6.66 -18.03 -2.61
N CYS A 134 -7.44 -17.17 -3.26
CA CYS A 134 -7.89 -15.92 -2.63
C CYS A 134 -9.03 -16.11 -1.64
N GLY A 135 -9.83 -17.17 -1.78
CA GLY A 135 -10.98 -17.46 -0.91
C GLY A 135 -12.15 -16.50 -1.11
N LEU A 136 -12.26 -15.90 -2.29
CA LEU A 136 -13.34 -15.00 -2.68
C LEU A 136 -14.27 -15.65 -3.69
N ASP A 137 -15.53 -15.22 -3.72
CA ASP A 137 -16.48 -15.64 -4.72
C ASP A 137 -16.23 -14.95 -6.07
N ARG A 138 -16.40 -15.69 -7.16
CA ARG A 138 -16.26 -15.16 -8.52
C ARG A 138 -17.16 -13.94 -8.76
N GLN A 139 -18.38 -13.98 -8.27
CA GLN A 139 -19.33 -12.88 -8.41
C GLN A 139 -18.81 -11.57 -7.80
N ASP A 140 -18.13 -11.62 -6.64
CA ASP A 140 -17.56 -10.44 -6.02
C ASP A 140 -16.39 -9.88 -6.81
N ILE A 141 -15.55 -10.74 -7.38
CA ILE A 141 -14.46 -10.32 -8.29
C ILE A 141 -15.05 -9.66 -9.55
N GLU A 142 -16.05 -10.27 -10.16
CA GLU A 142 -16.69 -9.73 -11.36
C GLU A 142 -17.37 -8.38 -11.09
N ARG A 143 -18.00 -8.18 -9.94
CA ARG A 143 -18.55 -6.88 -9.52
C ARG A 143 -17.48 -5.80 -9.40
N VAL A 144 -16.30 -6.14 -8.87
CA VAL A 144 -15.16 -5.21 -8.81
C VAL A 144 -14.65 -4.89 -10.21
N ALA A 145 -14.53 -5.90 -11.09
CA ALA A 145 -14.13 -5.71 -12.47
C ALA A 145 -15.12 -4.80 -13.23
N ASP A 146 -16.42 -5.01 -13.05
CA ASP A 146 -17.47 -4.17 -13.67
C ASP A 146 -17.38 -2.70 -13.22
N LEU A 147 -17.21 -2.45 -11.92
CA LEU A 147 -16.99 -1.09 -11.41
C LEU A 147 -15.71 -0.49 -12.02
N TYR A 148 -14.65 -1.28 -12.11
CA TYR A 148 -13.39 -0.80 -12.64
C TYR A 148 -13.46 -0.51 -14.15
N ILE A 149 -14.14 -1.35 -14.93
CA ILE A 149 -14.37 -1.13 -16.36
C ILE A 149 -15.20 0.13 -16.63
N GLN A 150 -16.19 0.40 -15.78
CA GLN A 150 -17.01 1.60 -15.88
C GLN A 150 -16.31 2.89 -15.43
N SER A 151 -15.28 2.75 -14.59
CA SER A 151 -14.51 3.87 -14.07
C SER A 151 -13.65 4.51 -15.16
N ARG A 152 -13.59 5.83 -15.14
CA ARG A 152 -12.70 6.64 -15.98
C ARG A 152 -11.47 7.12 -15.23
N LYS A 153 -11.52 7.18 -13.89
CA LYS A 153 -10.50 7.77 -13.04
C LYS A 153 -10.39 6.97 -11.75
N ALA A 154 -9.65 5.85 -11.79
CA ALA A 154 -9.42 5.02 -10.63
C ALA A 154 -8.09 5.38 -9.94
N ILE A 155 -8.12 5.46 -8.61
CA ILE A 155 -6.92 5.59 -7.77
C ILE A 155 -6.74 4.30 -6.99
N PHE A 156 -5.52 3.75 -7.04
CA PHE A 156 -5.13 2.59 -6.26
C PHE A 156 -4.26 3.02 -5.08
N ALA A 157 -4.81 2.88 -3.88
CA ALA A 157 -4.08 3.18 -2.65
C ALA A 157 -3.82 1.90 -1.86
N TRP A 158 -2.62 1.78 -1.32
CA TRP A 158 -2.24 0.61 -0.51
C TRP A 158 -1.44 0.99 0.72
N GLY A 159 -1.54 0.18 1.76
CA GLY A 159 -0.76 0.29 2.98
C GLY A 159 0.28 -0.82 3.12
N MET A 160 0.81 -0.94 4.34
CA MET A 160 1.87 -1.88 4.66
C MET A 160 1.42 -3.35 4.61
N GLY A 161 0.11 -3.62 4.66
CA GLY A 161 -0.44 -4.96 4.44
C GLY A 161 -0.06 -5.56 3.09
N MET A 162 0.26 -4.73 2.08
CA MET A 162 0.71 -5.17 0.77
C MET A 162 2.23 -5.38 0.67
N THR A 163 3.01 -4.69 1.51
CA THR A 163 4.47 -4.64 1.40
C THR A 163 5.20 -5.43 2.49
N HIS A 164 4.58 -5.63 3.63
CA HIS A 164 5.18 -6.30 4.78
C HIS A 164 5.00 -7.82 4.75
N HIS A 165 5.29 -8.43 3.62
CA HIS A 165 5.38 -9.89 3.50
C HIS A 165 6.27 -10.33 2.33
N ARG A 166 6.46 -11.65 2.21
CA ARG A 166 7.42 -12.26 1.27
C ARG A 166 7.25 -11.78 -0.19
N HIS A 167 6.03 -11.55 -0.62
CA HIS A 167 5.68 -11.14 -1.98
C HIS A 167 5.33 -9.64 -2.09
N GLY A 168 5.89 -8.81 -1.21
CA GLY A 168 5.54 -7.39 -1.16
C GLY A 168 5.83 -6.63 -2.45
N VAL A 169 6.91 -6.94 -3.15
CA VAL A 169 7.25 -6.32 -4.45
C VAL A 169 6.25 -6.77 -5.51
N ASP A 170 6.04 -8.08 -5.64
CA ASP A 170 5.14 -8.66 -6.62
C ASP A 170 3.71 -8.12 -6.48
N ASN A 171 3.23 -7.93 -5.27
CA ASN A 171 1.91 -7.33 -5.00
C ASN A 171 1.79 -5.93 -5.58
N ILE A 172 2.84 -5.10 -5.45
CA ILE A 172 2.82 -3.73 -5.98
C ILE A 172 2.92 -3.74 -7.51
N GLU A 173 3.66 -4.67 -8.08
CA GLU A 173 3.69 -4.89 -9.53
C GLU A 173 2.31 -5.28 -10.05
N TRP A 174 1.58 -6.16 -9.37
CA TRP A 174 0.21 -6.52 -9.74
C TRP A 174 -0.78 -5.34 -9.67
N ILE A 175 -0.69 -4.50 -8.63
CA ILE A 175 -1.47 -3.25 -8.55
C ILE A 175 -1.14 -2.35 -9.74
N SER A 176 0.15 -2.22 -10.05
CA SER A 176 0.62 -1.37 -11.14
C SER A 176 0.16 -1.91 -12.51
N ASN A 177 0.25 -3.23 -12.73
CA ASN A 177 -0.22 -3.88 -13.94
C ASN A 177 -1.72 -3.70 -14.14
N LEU A 178 -2.52 -3.86 -13.06
CA LEU A 178 -3.95 -3.61 -13.12
C LEU A 178 -4.27 -2.15 -13.46
N ALA A 179 -3.51 -1.20 -12.93
CA ALA A 179 -3.66 0.22 -13.27
C ALA A 179 -3.28 0.51 -14.72
N LEU A 180 -2.18 -0.08 -15.22
CA LEU A 180 -1.70 0.11 -16.59
C LEU A 180 -2.63 -0.49 -17.63
N MET A 181 -3.22 -1.69 -17.39
CA MET A 181 -4.12 -2.32 -18.34
C MET A 181 -5.38 -1.50 -18.66
N ARG A 182 -5.70 -0.50 -17.84
CA ARG A 182 -6.83 0.43 -18.02
C ARG A 182 -6.38 1.88 -18.23
N GLY A 183 -5.07 2.14 -18.40
CA GLY A 183 -4.55 3.49 -18.64
C GLY A 183 -4.71 4.45 -17.47
N MET A 184 -4.70 3.95 -16.21
CA MET A 184 -4.91 4.79 -15.03
C MET A 184 -3.64 5.52 -14.58
N VAL A 185 -2.48 5.23 -15.16
CA VAL A 185 -1.22 5.94 -14.89
C VAL A 185 -1.00 6.99 -15.96
N GLY A 186 -0.73 8.25 -15.56
CA GLY A 186 -0.59 9.37 -16.47
C GLY A 186 -1.93 10.04 -16.85
N THR A 187 -3.05 9.47 -16.44
CA THR A 187 -4.38 10.07 -16.59
C THR A 187 -4.66 11.02 -15.42
N GLN A 188 -5.17 12.20 -15.70
CA GLN A 188 -5.48 13.21 -14.68
C GLN A 188 -6.50 12.67 -13.65
N HIS A 189 -6.17 12.77 -12.36
CA HIS A 189 -6.97 12.29 -11.22
C HIS A 189 -7.12 10.76 -11.14
N ALA A 190 -6.24 10.01 -11.82
CA ALA A 190 -6.15 8.56 -11.72
C ALA A 190 -4.69 8.13 -11.47
N GLY A 191 -4.45 7.01 -10.81
CA GLY A 191 -3.10 6.52 -10.59
C GLY A 191 -2.86 5.77 -9.29
N LEU A 192 -1.62 5.84 -8.81
CA LEU A 192 -1.06 5.05 -7.73
C LEU A 192 -0.77 5.92 -6.51
N LEU A 193 -1.26 5.52 -5.35
CA LEU A 193 -1.14 6.26 -4.09
C LEU A 193 -0.65 5.36 -2.94
N PRO A 194 0.66 5.18 -2.76
CA PRO A 194 1.19 4.49 -1.59
C PRO A 194 0.89 5.29 -0.31
N LEU A 195 0.16 4.69 0.63
CA LEU A 195 -0.12 5.28 1.93
C LEU A 195 1.04 5.00 2.87
N ARG A 196 1.80 6.03 3.22
CA ARG A 196 2.99 5.89 4.07
C ARG A 196 2.58 5.57 5.51
N GLY A 197 3.28 4.63 6.15
CA GLY A 197 2.99 4.21 7.52
C GLY A 197 3.47 5.24 8.56
N HIS A 198 4.71 5.66 8.46
CA HIS A 198 5.33 6.59 9.39
C HIS A 198 5.17 8.05 8.96
N SER A 199 5.22 8.96 9.94
CA SER A 199 5.18 10.40 9.68
C SER A 199 6.37 10.84 8.82
N ASN A 200 6.07 11.53 7.73
CA ASN A 200 7.06 12.13 6.84
C ASN A 200 8.14 11.18 6.29
N VAL A 201 7.82 9.91 6.07
CA VAL A 201 8.74 8.93 5.47
C VAL A 201 9.33 9.43 4.15
N GLN A 202 8.54 10.11 3.35
CA GLN A 202 8.99 10.65 2.08
C GLN A 202 9.97 11.81 2.27
N GLY A 203 9.71 12.70 3.22
CA GLY A 203 10.60 13.82 3.55
C GLY A 203 11.94 13.34 4.07
N ILE A 204 11.95 12.36 4.97
CA ILE A 204 13.18 11.75 5.49
C ILE A 204 14.02 11.17 4.34
N GLY A 205 13.41 10.42 3.43
CA GLY A 205 14.12 9.92 2.24
C GLY A 205 14.64 11.04 1.32
N SER A 206 13.88 12.14 1.19
CA SER A 206 14.25 13.28 0.34
C SER A 206 15.42 14.09 0.88
N ILE A 207 15.56 14.20 2.20
CA ILE A 207 16.72 14.87 2.83
C ILE A 207 17.97 13.99 2.91
N GLY A 208 17.93 12.78 2.38
CA GLY A 208 19.10 11.92 2.24
C GLY A 208 19.31 10.91 3.37
N VAL A 209 18.36 10.75 4.30
CA VAL A 209 18.42 9.66 5.30
C VAL A 209 18.11 8.33 4.60
N LYS A 210 19.16 7.65 4.19
CA LYS A 210 19.13 6.39 3.45
C LYS A 210 20.13 5.40 4.05
N PRO A 211 19.87 4.09 3.97
CA PRO A 211 20.82 3.08 4.47
C PRO A 211 22.17 3.11 3.76
N VAL A 212 22.21 3.56 2.51
CA VAL A 212 23.42 3.72 1.72
C VAL A 212 23.37 5.10 1.06
N LEU A 213 24.38 5.91 1.29
CA LEU A 213 24.54 7.21 0.64
C LEU A 213 25.30 7.06 -0.69
N PRO A 214 25.00 7.89 -1.71
CA PRO A 214 25.86 8.02 -2.87
C PRO A 214 27.27 8.45 -2.46
N ASP A 215 28.30 7.90 -3.10
CA ASP A 215 29.72 8.14 -2.76
C ASP A 215 30.06 9.64 -2.73
N GLU A 216 29.49 10.41 -3.65
CA GLU A 216 29.70 11.86 -3.70
C GLU A 216 29.13 12.58 -2.46
N VAL A 217 27.95 12.17 -1.99
CA VAL A 217 27.31 12.73 -0.78
C VAL A 217 28.12 12.35 0.45
N PHE A 218 28.55 11.08 0.52
CA PHE A 218 29.40 10.56 1.58
C PHE A 218 30.70 11.34 1.71
N ALA A 219 31.44 11.53 0.59
CA ALA A 219 32.67 12.30 0.55
C ALA A 219 32.49 13.78 0.95
N ARG A 220 31.38 14.41 0.50
CA ARG A 220 31.04 15.78 0.89
C ARG A 220 30.82 15.95 2.39
N ILE A 221 30.15 15.00 3.03
CA ILE A 221 29.90 15.00 4.49
C ILE A 221 31.26 14.90 5.22
N GLN A 222 32.09 13.93 4.86
CA GLN A 222 33.42 13.78 5.46
C GLN A 222 34.28 15.08 5.35
N ASN A 223 34.33 15.63 4.15
CA ASN A 223 35.09 16.85 3.89
C ASN A 223 34.53 18.08 4.62
N ARG A 224 33.18 18.18 4.70
CA ARG A 224 32.53 19.34 5.32
C ARG A 224 32.74 19.38 6.83
N PHE A 225 32.69 18.22 7.48
CA PHE A 225 32.75 18.10 8.93
C PHE A 225 34.13 17.66 9.46
N GLY A 226 35.07 17.34 8.59
CA GLY A 226 36.40 16.88 8.98
C GLY A 226 36.39 15.54 9.73
N VAL A 227 35.42 14.65 9.41
CA VAL A 227 35.22 13.36 10.07
C VAL A 227 35.49 12.22 9.10
N THR A 228 35.89 11.08 9.64
CA THR A 228 35.89 9.81 8.90
C THR A 228 34.63 9.06 9.23
N LEU A 229 33.81 8.83 8.22
CA LEU A 229 32.56 8.06 8.38
C LEU A 229 32.85 6.56 8.24
N PRO A 230 32.10 5.69 8.95
CA PRO A 230 32.20 4.24 8.76
C PRO A 230 31.73 3.89 7.35
N VAL A 231 32.44 2.96 6.72
CA VAL A 231 32.12 2.45 5.37
C VAL A 231 31.20 1.23 5.42
N ASP A 232 31.14 0.57 6.57
CA ASP A 232 30.31 -0.60 6.77
C ASP A 232 28.83 -0.21 6.89
N LYS A 233 27.98 -1.07 6.36
CA LYS A 233 26.53 -0.90 6.48
C LYS A 233 26.12 -1.04 7.95
N GLY A 234 25.34 -0.07 8.45
CA GLY A 234 24.73 -0.16 9.76
C GLY A 234 23.70 -1.32 9.88
N MET A 235 23.36 -1.66 11.10
CA MET A 235 22.41 -2.73 11.43
C MET A 235 20.97 -2.28 11.24
N HIS A 236 20.11 -3.18 10.78
CA HIS A 236 18.66 -2.97 10.84
C HIS A 236 18.12 -3.31 12.25
N THR A 237 16.86 -2.97 12.51
CA THR A 237 16.26 -3.06 13.85
C THR A 237 16.41 -4.43 14.52
N LEU A 238 16.12 -5.52 13.79
CA LEU A 238 16.23 -6.86 14.35
C LEU A 238 17.69 -7.23 14.66
N GLU A 239 18.57 -7.00 13.72
CA GLU A 239 20.02 -7.23 13.90
C GLU A 239 20.59 -6.42 15.08
N SER A 240 20.13 -5.17 15.27
CA SER A 240 20.53 -4.36 16.42
C SER A 240 20.10 -5.01 17.76
N LEU A 241 18.89 -5.59 17.82
CA LEU A 241 18.42 -6.29 19.00
C LEU A 241 19.17 -7.63 19.23
N GLU A 242 19.47 -8.35 18.15
CA GLU A 242 20.31 -9.58 18.24
C GLU A 242 21.69 -9.25 18.81
N ARG A 243 22.33 -8.21 18.31
CA ARG A 243 23.64 -7.74 18.81
C ARG A 243 23.57 -7.21 20.25
N ALA A 244 22.48 -6.54 20.61
CA ALA A 244 22.23 -6.15 22.00
C ALA A 244 22.07 -7.37 22.90
N HIS A 245 21.36 -8.40 22.47
CA HIS A 245 21.21 -9.66 23.20
C HIS A 245 22.54 -10.37 23.39
N GLU A 246 23.47 -10.27 22.44
CA GLU A 246 24.85 -10.75 22.55
C GLU A 246 25.73 -9.87 23.47
N GLY A 247 25.25 -8.72 23.95
CA GLY A 247 26.01 -7.77 24.73
C GLY A 247 27.02 -6.95 23.92
N ALA A 248 26.81 -6.83 22.63
CA ALA A 248 27.71 -6.13 21.70
C ALA A 248 27.32 -4.66 21.44
N ILE A 249 26.34 -4.14 22.17
CA ILE A 249 25.88 -2.74 22.09
C ILE A 249 26.14 -2.06 23.43
N ASP A 250 26.99 -1.05 23.43
CA ASP A 250 27.34 -0.30 24.65
C ASP A 250 26.30 0.77 25.00
N ALA A 251 25.66 1.38 24.00
CA ALA A 251 24.66 2.44 24.22
C ALA A 251 23.63 2.48 23.08
N ALA A 252 22.40 2.85 23.39
CA ALA A 252 21.34 3.06 22.41
C ALA A 252 20.63 4.40 22.62
N PHE A 253 20.36 5.09 21.50
CA PHE A 253 19.54 6.29 21.48
C PHE A 253 18.25 6.00 20.71
N ILE A 254 17.13 5.89 21.43
CA ILE A 254 15.82 5.54 20.89
C ILE A 254 14.96 6.79 20.80
N MET A 255 14.65 7.23 19.60
CA MET A 255 13.88 8.45 19.37
C MET A 255 12.51 8.13 18.73
N GLY A 256 11.42 8.34 19.51
CA GLY A 256 10.06 8.19 19.01
C GLY A 256 9.68 6.75 18.58
N GLY A 257 10.39 5.75 19.09
CA GLY A 257 10.17 4.34 18.82
C GLY A 257 9.86 3.54 20.09
N ASN A 258 9.21 2.41 19.96
CA ASN A 258 8.96 1.44 21.03
C ASN A 258 9.42 0.05 20.59
N LEU A 259 10.72 -0.21 20.67
CA LEU A 259 11.31 -1.49 20.27
C LEU A 259 10.80 -2.66 21.11
N TYR A 260 10.40 -2.41 22.34
CA TYR A 260 9.87 -3.44 23.24
C TYR A 260 8.58 -4.06 22.72
N GLU A 261 7.56 -3.23 22.40
CA GLU A 261 6.25 -3.72 21.93
C GLU A 261 6.13 -3.85 20.41
N ALA A 262 6.97 -3.15 19.65
CA ALA A 262 6.97 -3.24 18.18
C ALA A 262 7.71 -4.47 17.65
N THR A 263 8.40 -5.22 18.52
CA THR A 263 9.08 -6.47 18.18
C THR A 263 8.13 -7.67 18.37
N PRO A 264 8.15 -8.68 17.50
CA PRO A 264 7.25 -9.83 17.59
C PRO A 264 7.33 -10.62 18.91
N ASP A 265 8.51 -10.63 19.56
CA ASP A 265 8.75 -11.23 20.85
C ASP A 265 9.20 -10.17 21.85
N SER A 266 8.24 -9.64 22.61
CA SER A 266 8.49 -8.58 23.60
C SER A 266 9.38 -9.06 24.78
N ALA A 267 9.29 -10.33 25.17
CA ALA A 267 10.12 -10.86 26.25
C ALA A 267 11.59 -10.91 25.83
N TRP A 268 11.87 -11.45 24.66
CA TRP A 268 13.20 -11.45 24.08
C TRP A 268 13.75 -10.03 23.84
N ALA A 269 12.92 -9.11 23.35
CA ALA A 269 13.31 -7.72 23.16
C ALA A 269 13.67 -7.03 24.48
N ALA A 270 12.94 -7.31 25.57
CA ALA A 270 13.27 -6.80 26.91
C ALA A 270 14.64 -7.32 27.38
N GLU A 271 14.93 -8.61 27.20
CA GLU A 271 16.23 -9.19 27.55
C GLU A 271 17.36 -8.53 26.74
N ALA A 272 17.17 -8.34 25.44
CA ALA A 272 18.14 -7.67 24.58
C ALA A 272 18.42 -6.23 25.05
N LEU A 273 17.36 -5.43 25.27
CA LEU A 273 17.49 -4.04 25.71
C LEU A 273 18.14 -3.92 27.10
N ASN A 274 17.88 -4.84 28.01
CA ASN A 274 18.49 -4.85 29.35
C ASN A 274 19.98 -5.21 29.35
N ARG A 275 20.53 -5.69 28.24
CA ARG A 275 21.98 -5.98 28.09
C ARG A 275 22.78 -4.83 27.49
N ILE A 276 22.12 -3.75 27.12
CA ILE A 276 22.78 -2.52 26.70
C ILE A 276 23.33 -1.82 27.94
N GLY A 277 24.59 -1.42 27.90
CA GLY A 277 25.36 -0.87 29.03
C GLY A 277 24.88 0.46 29.62
#